data_369a81c7796ce4b148d0a5e42cd83f6a
#
_entry.id   369a81c7796ce4b148d0a5e42cd83f6a
#
_cell.length_a   1.000
_cell.length_b   1.000
_cell.length_c   1.000
_cell.angle_alpha   90.00
_cell.angle_beta   90.00
_cell.angle_gamma   90.00
#
_symmetry.space_group_name_H-M   'P 1'
#
loop_
_entity.id
_entity.type
_entity.pdbx_description
1 polymer ?
#
loop_
_entity_poly.entity_id
_entity_poly.type
_entity_poly.pdbx_seq_one_letter_code
_entity_poly.pdbx_strand_id
1 'polypeptide(L)'
;VHFPPEHKEKMLKLVNNLLEAYRRSITNLDWMTEATREKALEKLSKFVTKIGYPDEWRDYSKLTLVPGVLFENLRRTAAFNSDFMIDRAGDPVDKNEWLMSPQTVNAYYMPPANEIVFPAAILRPPFFDPEADDAANYGGIGMVIGHEIGHGFDDKGALYDGDGALNNWWTEEDFAEFTKRTSALVQQYNAYTPANLDPQKFRVNGELTLGENIGDLSGLSIALRAYEIALAEEGIDSLEDAPVIDGMTAAQ
;
A
#
# COMPACT_ATOMS: atom_id res chain seq x y z
N VAL A 1 -6.49 -2.55 23.09
CA VAL A 1 -7.82 -2.00 23.39
C VAL A 1 -8.53 -1.59 22.11
N HIS A 2 -7.87 -0.90 21.18
CA HIS A 2 -8.50 -0.36 19.97
C HIS A 2 -8.23 -1.17 18.68
N PHE A 3 -7.33 -2.13 18.72
CA PHE A 3 -7.03 -3.05 17.64
C PHE A 3 -6.66 -4.41 18.25
N PRO A 4 -7.66 -5.26 18.53
CA PRO A 4 -7.45 -6.56 19.17
C PRO A 4 -6.84 -7.59 18.20
N PRO A 5 -6.27 -8.70 18.72
CA PRO A 5 -5.61 -9.72 17.90
C PRO A 5 -6.49 -10.31 16.80
N GLU A 6 -7.79 -10.49 17.05
CA GLU A 6 -8.76 -11.04 16.09
C GLU A 6 -8.88 -10.15 14.84
N HIS A 7 -8.78 -8.83 14.99
CA HIS A 7 -8.77 -7.90 13.86
C HIS A 7 -7.48 -8.04 13.05
N LYS A 8 -6.34 -8.30 13.71
CA LYS A 8 -5.07 -8.55 13.02
C LYS A 8 -5.14 -9.83 12.17
N GLU A 9 -5.78 -10.88 12.66
CA GLU A 9 -5.97 -12.13 11.92
C GLU A 9 -6.85 -11.95 10.68
N LYS A 10 -8.00 -11.26 10.82
CA LYS A 10 -8.85 -10.90 9.67
C LYS A 10 -8.09 -10.08 8.63
N MET A 11 -7.31 -9.08 9.08
CA MET A 11 -6.49 -8.26 8.19
C MET A 11 -5.42 -9.07 7.47
N LEU A 12 -4.75 -10.00 8.15
CA LEU A 12 -3.74 -10.88 7.53
C LEU A 12 -4.35 -11.77 6.46
N LYS A 13 -5.56 -12.31 6.69
CA LYS A 13 -6.29 -13.07 5.66
C LYS A 13 -6.53 -12.21 4.42
N LEU A 14 -7.04 -11.00 4.61
CA LEU A 14 -7.33 -10.06 3.53
C LEU A 14 -6.06 -9.69 2.75
N VAL A 15 -4.96 -9.36 3.44
CA VAL A 15 -3.66 -9.09 2.81
C VAL A 15 -3.15 -10.27 2.00
N ASN A 16 -3.26 -11.49 2.53
CA ASN A 16 -2.82 -12.70 1.81
C ASN A 16 -3.61 -12.92 0.52
N ASN A 17 -4.93 -12.67 0.53
CA ASN A 17 -5.75 -12.77 -0.67
C ASN A 17 -5.39 -11.69 -1.71
N LEU A 18 -5.02 -10.47 -1.26
CA LEU A 18 -4.53 -9.42 -2.16
C LEU A 18 -3.16 -9.78 -2.77
N LEU A 19 -2.23 -10.30 -1.97
CA LEU A 19 -0.93 -10.78 -2.49
C LEU A 19 -1.11 -11.93 -3.49
N GLU A 20 -2.02 -12.86 -3.23
CA GLU A 20 -2.36 -13.93 -4.16
C GLU A 20 -3.03 -13.41 -5.44
N ALA A 21 -3.91 -12.42 -5.33
CA ALA A 21 -4.51 -11.75 -6.49
C ALA A 21 -3.45 -11.05 -7.35
N TYR A 22 -2.49 -10.36 -6.72
CA TYR A 22 -1.33 -9.79 -7.43
C TYR A 22 -0.48 -10.87 -8.10
N ARG A 23 -0.18 -11.96 -7.38
CA ARG A 23 0.58 -13.09 -7.93
C ARG A 23 -0.09 -13.64 -9.19
N ARG A 24 -1.39 -13.91 -9.13
CA ARG A 24 -2.18 -14.39 -10.30
C ARG A 24 -2.17 -13.35 -11.43
N SER A 25 -2.33 -12.07 -11.08
CA SER A 25 -2.32 -10.98 -12.07
C SER A 25 -0.97 -10.91 -12.80
N ILE A 26 0.15 -10.85 -12.08
CA ILE A 26 1.50 -10.80 -12.66
C ILE A 26 1.79 -12.04 -13.50
N THR A 27 1.39 -13.23 -13.03
CA THR A 27 1.59 -14.48 -13.77
C THR A 27 0.90 -14.46 -15.15
N ASN A 28 -0.24 -13.79 -15.26
CA ASN A 28 -1.05 -13.74 -16.48
C ASN A 28 -0.85 -12.49 -17.33
N LEU A 29 0.16 -11.64 -17.05
CA LEU A 29 0.47 -10.49 -17.89
C LEU A 29 1.04 -10.95 -19.25
N ASP A 30 0.34 -10.64 -20.32
CA ASP A 30 0.67 -11.05 -21.68
C ASP A 30 1.80 -10.23 -22.31
N TRP A 31 2.04 -9.02 -21.82
CA TRP A 31 3.05 -8.10 -22.33
C TRP A 31 4.42 -8.23 -21.65
N MET A 32 4.51 -8.97 -20.55
CA MET A 32 5.74 -9.10 -19.75
C MET A 32 6.45 -10.41 -20.11
N THR A 33 7.75 -10.32 -20.40
CA THR A 33 8.59 -11.51 -20.64
C THR A 33 8.74 -12.34 -19.37
N GLU A 34 9.10 -13.63 -19.54
CA GLU A 34 9.28 -14.55 -18.41
C GLU A 34 10.35 -14.04 -17.42
N ALA A 35 11.46 -13.50 -17.94
CA ALA A 35 12.55 -13.00 -17.12
C ALA A 35 12.13 -11.88 -16.16
N THR A 36 11.37 -10.90 -16.65
CA THR A 36 10.84 -9.81 -15.81
C THR A 36 9.73 -10.30 -14.90
N ARG A 37 8.89 -11.22 -15.37
CA ARG A 37 7.81 -11.83 -14.58
C ARG A 37 8.34 -12.58 -13.36
N GLU A 38 9.39 -13.40 -13.52
CA GLU A 38 10.06 -14.09 -12.41
C GLU A 38 10.57 -13.10 -11.37
N LYS A 39 11.18 -12.00 -11.79
CA LYS A 39 11.67 -10.95 -10.89
C LYS A 39 10.54 -10.20 -10.18
N ALA A 40 9.44 -9.92 -10.86
CA ALA A 40 8.25 -9.32 -10.26
C ALA A 40 7.63 -10.23 -9.21
N LEU A 41 7.52 -11.54 -9.49
CA LEU A 41 7.03 -12.54 -8.54
C LEU A 41 7.98 -12.75 -7.36
N GLU A 42 9.31 -12.75 -7.61
CA GLU A 42 10.32 -12.77 -6.55
C GLU A 42 10.14 -11.57 -5.62
N LYS A 43 10.03 -10.36 -6.17
CA LYS A 43 9.79 -9.13 -5.40
C LYS A 43 8.51 -9.22 -4.57
N LEU A 44 7.40 -9.65 -5.18
CA LEU A 44 6.12 -9.80 -4.48
C LEU A 44 6.24 -10.80 -3.31
N SER A 45 6.98 -11.90 -3.49
CA SER A 45 7.18 -12.91 -2.45
C SER A 45 7.98 -12.42 -1.23
N LYS A 46 8.73 -11.33 -1.40
CA LYS A 46 9.58 -10.71 -0.37
C LYS A 46 8.91 -9.54 0.34
N PHE A 47 7.64 -9.22 0.02
CA PHE A 47 6.93 -8.15 0.72
C PHE A 47 6.81 -8.44 2.20
N VAL A 48 7.23 -7.48 3.02
CA VAL A 48 7.03 -7.50 4.46
C VAL A 48 5.74 -6.76 4.79
N THR A 49 4.86 -7.39 5.56
CA THR A 49 3.57 -6.80 5.96
C THR A 49 3.58 -6.43 7.42
N LYS A 50 3.30 -5.17 7.72
CA LYS A 50 3.20 -4.62 9.08
C LYS A 50 1.78 -4.11 9.33
N ILE A 51 1.11 -4.64 10.37
CA ILE A 51 -0.30 -4.36 10.67
C ILE A 51 -0.47 -3.91 12.11
N GLY A 52 -1.13 -2.76 12.29
CA GLY A 52 -1.61 -2.25 13.57
C GLY A 52 -0.60 -1.38 14.31
N TYR A 53 0.41 -1.99 14.89
CA TYR A 53 1.42 -1.31 15.71
C TYR A 53 2.71 -2.14 15.78
N PRO A 54 3.87 -1.48 16.08
CA PRO A 54 5.15 -2.18 16.21
C PRO A 54 5.17 -3.10 17.44
N ASP A 55 5.86 -4.23 17.32
CA ASP A 55 6.06 -5.14 18.46
C ASP A 55 7.00 -4.53 19.50
N GLU A 56 7.98 -3.71 19.06
CA GLU A 56 8.88 -2.95 19.91
C GLU A 56 8.65 -1.45 19.71
N TRP A 57 8.36 -0.76 20.84
CA TRP A 57 8.12 0.68 20.82
C TRP A 57 9.42 1.45 20.87
N ARG A 58 9.49 2.57 20.15
CA ARG A 58 10.62 3.49 20.26
C ARG A 58 10.78 3.96 21.70
N ASP A 59 11.99 3.84 22.24
CA ASP A 59 12.32 4.30 23.58
C ASP A 59 12.48 5.83 23.63
N TYR A 60 11.62 6.48 24.39
CA TYR A 60 11.64 7.92 24.66
C TYR A 60 12.14 8.26 26.07
N SER A 61 12.71 7.30 26.83
CA SER A 61 13.14 7.52 28.23
C SER A 61 14.19 8.62 28.37
N LYS A 62 15.00 8.85 27.34
CA LYS A 62 16.01 9.92 27.30
C LYS A 62 15.44 11.31 26.96
N LEU A 63 14.17 11.40 26.52
CA LEU A 63 13.54 12.65 26.14
C LEU A 63 12.88 13.31 27.35
N THR A 64 13.44 14.44 27.82
CA THR A 64 12.87 15.20 28.95
C THR A 64 12.06 16.38 28.40
N LEU A 65 10.76 16.39 28.72
CA LEU A 65 9.84 17.49 28.40
C LEU A 65 9.43 18.21 29.69
N VAL A 66 9.31 19.53 29.62
CA VAL A 66 8.95 20.38 30.75
C VAL A 66 7.64 21.11 30.44
N PRO A 67 6.62 21.05 31.33
CA PRO A 67 5.38 21.80 31.14
C PRO A 67 5.61 23.31 31.02
N GLY A 68 4.87 23.95 30.12
CA GLY A 68 4.88 25.42 29.96
C GLY A 68 6.01 26.01 29.10
N VAL A 69 6.95 25.20 28.60
CA VAL A 69 8.08 25.68 27.79
C VAL A 69 8.10 25.04 26.39
N LEU A 70 7.07 25.33 25.59
CA LEU A 70 6.86 24.72 24.29
C LEU A 70 8.08 24.79 23.36
N PHE A 71 8.67 25.98 23.18
CA PHE A 71 9.79 26.16 22.26
C PHE A 71 11.02 25.32 22.65
N GLU A 72 11.36 25.29 23.93
CA GLU A 72 12.45 24.46 24.41
C GLU A 72 12.15 22.96 24.28
N ASN A 73 10.91 22.54 24.50
CA ASN A 73 10.51 21.16 24.27
C ASN A 73 10.61 20.76 22.79
N LEU A 74 10.23 21.62 21.85
CA LEU A 74 10.43 21.39 20.43
C LEU A 74 11.92 21.22 20.09
N ARG A 75 12.78 22.06 20.66
CA ARG A 75 14.23 21.96 20.50
C ARG A 75 14.80 20.65 21.03
N ARG A 76 14.35 20.21 22.22
CA ARG A 76 14.75 18.94 22.82
C ARG A 76 14.29 17.75 21.98
N THR A 77 13.05 17.78 21.49
CA THR A 77 12.52 16.73 20.58
C THR A 77 13.31 16.68 19.27
N ALA A 78 13.64 17.82 18.69
CA ALA A 78 14.46 17.88 17.47
C ALA A 78 15.87 17.31 17.70
N ALA A 79 16.53 17.69 18.80
CA ALA A 79 17.83 17.13 19.16
C ALA A 79 17.77 15.62 19.39
N PHE A 80 16.80 15.15 20.18
CA PHE A 80 16.58 13.71 20.41
C PHE A 80 16.39 12.93 19.11
N ASN A 81 15.61 13.47 18.16
CA ASN A 81 15.42 12.82 16.86
C ASN A 81 16.69 12.84 16.02
N SER A 82 17.45 13.94 16.05
CA SER A 82 18.74 14.05 15.34
C SER A 82 19.76 13.05 15.91
N ASP A 83 19.91 12.99 17.22
CA ASP A 83 20.81 12.04 17.90
C ASP A 83 20.43 10.60 17.56
N PHE A 84 19.13 10.27 17.60
CA PHE A 84 18.62 8.95 17.21
C PHE A 84 19.02 8.55 15.78
N MET A 85 18.97 9.50 14.83
CA MET A 85 19.37 9.24 13.44
C MET A 85 20.90 9.12 13.29
N ILE A 86 21.65 9.93 14.02
CA ILE A 86 23.13 9.94 13.98
C ILE A 86 23.70 8.68 14.63
N ASP A 87 23.16 8.28 15.78
CA ASP A 87 23.61 7.11 16.55
C ASP A 87 23.47 5.80 15.74
N ARG A 88 22.55 5.77 14.79
CA ARG A 88 22.29 4.61 13.90
C ARG A 88 23.09 4.65 12.60
N ALA A 89 23.87 5.69 12.37
CA ALA A 89 24.63 5.81 11.13
C ALA A 89 25.71 4.71 11.04
N GLY A 90 25.57 3.84 10.04
CA GLY A 90 26.43 2.68 9.84
C GLY A 90 25.90 1.37 10.40
N ASP A 91 24.80 1.38 11.15
CA ASP A 91 24.11 0.17 11.56
C ASP A 91 23.31 -0.46 10.41
N PRO A 92 23.04 -1.77 10.45
CA PRO A 92 22.09 -2.39 9.54
C PRO A 92 20.70 -1.75 9.63
N VAL A 93 19.95 -1.79 8.53
CA VAL A 93 18.56 -1.30 8.49
C VAL A 93 17.71 -2.05 9.50
N ASP A 94 17.08 -1.33 10.41
CA ASP A 94 16.11 -1.90 11.34
C ASP A 94 14.78 -2.16 10.63
N LYS A 95 14.52 -3.42 10.31
CA LYS A 95 13.28 -3.86 9.65
C LYS A 95 12.04 -3.79 10.57
N ASN A 96 12.21 -3.54 11.87
CA ASN A 96 11.09 -3.39 12.81
C ASN A 96 10.64 -1.93 12.95
N GLU A 97 11.41 -0.98 12.40
CA GLU A 97 11.07 0.44 12.48
C GLU A 97 9.77 0.76 11.75
N TRP A 98 8.95 1.61 12.36
CA TRP A 98 7.74 2.17 11.76
C TRP A 98 7.93 3.67 11.54
N LEU A 99 7.66 4.15 10.31
CA LEU A 99 7.76 5.57 9.97
C LEU A 99 6.51 6.35 10.38
N MET A 100 5.35 5.67 10.45
CA MET A 100 4.11 6.25 10.93
C MET A 100 3.73 5.68 12.28
N SER A 101 3.22 6.54 13.15
CA SER A 101 2.68 6.13 14.45
C SER A 101 1.33 5.43 14.29
N PRO A 102 0.94 4.51 15.21
CA PRO A 102 -0.30 3.73 15.10
C PRO A 102 -1.60 4.54 15.05
N GLN A 103 -1.60 5.80 15.52
CA GLN A 103 -2.74 6.71 15.45
C GLN A 103 -2.85 7.48 14.14
N THR A 104 -1.95 7.26 13.19
CA THR A 104 -2.00 7.89 11.87
C THR A 104 -3.04 7.19 10.99
N VAL A 105 -4.03 7.93 10.49
CA VAL A 105 -5.00 7.42 9.51
C VAL A 105 -4.36 7.50 8.13
N ASN A 106 -3.50 6.55 7.85
CA ASN A 106 -2.80 6.41 6.56
C ASN A 106 -2.15 5.02 6.47
N ALA A 107 -1.56 4.72 5.32
CA ALA A 107 -0.72 3.56 5.05
C ALA A 107 0.52 3.99 4.25
N TYR A 108 1.47 3.10 4.03
CA TYR A 108 2.59 3.37 3.13
C TYR A 108 3.28 2.11 2.64
N TYR A 109 3.85 2.19 1.44
CA TYR A 109 4.88 1.29 0.95
C TYR A 109 6.26 1.92 1.12
N MET A 110 7.24 1.13 1.58
CA MET A 110 8.63 1.57 1.74
C MET A 110 9.56 0.78 0.80
N PRO A 111 9.96 1.35 -0.36
CA PRO A 111 10.75 0.64 -1.36
C PRO A 111 12.06 0.04 -0.84
N PRO A 112 12.90 0.76 -0.04
CA PRO A 112 14.16 0.20 0.46
C PRO A 112 14.00 -0.99 1.43
N ALA A 113 12.83 -1.15 2.05
CA ALA A 113 12.53 -2.26 2.93
C ALA A 113 11.63 -3.31 2.26
N ASN A 114 11.06 -3.00 1.10
CA ASN A 114 10.04 -3.78 0.40
C ASN A 114 8.88 -4.16 1.33
N GLU A 115 8.36 -3.17 2.04
CA GLU A 115 7.33 -3.36 3.07
C GLU A 115 6.09 -2.50 2.87
N ILE A 116 4.94 -3.05 3.23
CA ILE A 116 3.65 -2.36 3.32
C ILE A 116 3.23 -2.24 4.78
N VAL A 117 2.80 -1.06 5.19
CA VAL A 117 2.55 -0.75 6.60
C VAL A 117 1.18 -0.10 6.78
N PHE A 118 0.37 -0.68 7.67
CA PHE A 118 -1.00 -0.24 7.97
C PHE A 118 -1.14 0.06 9.45
N PRO A 119 -0.99 1.33 9.88
CA PRO A 119 -1.24 1.75 11.26
C PRO A 119 -2.66 1.44 11.74
N ALA A 120 -2.81 1.17 13.04
CA ALA A 120 -4.10 0.75 13.62
C ALA A 120 -5.26 1.72 13.35
N ALA A 121 -4.97 3.01 13.17
CA ALA A 121 -6.01 4.02 13.00
C ALA A 121 -6.73 3.93 11.65
N ILE A 122 -6.06 3.48 10.56
CA ILE A 122 -6.72 3.26 9.27
C ILE A 122 -7.53 1.95 9.25
N LEU A 123 -7.23 1.01 10.15
CA LEU A 123 -7.88 -0.29 10.26
C LEU A 123 -9.18 -0.19 11.09
N ARG A 124 -9.99 0.82 10.80
CA ARG A 124 -11.28 1.12 11.45
C ARG A 124 -12.29 1.67 10.43
N PRO A 125 -13.58 1.66 10.76
CA PRO A 125 -14.58 2.31 9.92
C PRO A 125 -14.21 3.77 9.60
N PRO A 126 -14.38 4.21 8.34
CA PRO A 126 -15.08 3.50 7.26
C PRO A 126 -14.22 2.57 6.41
N PHE A 127 -12.91 2.44 6.65
CA PHE A 127 -12.01 1.63 5.81
C PHE A 127 -12.13 0.13 6.11
N PHE A 128 -12.16 -0.24 7.39
CA PHE A 128 -12.27 -1.62 7.84
C PHE A 128 -13.26 -1.72 8.99
N ASP A 129 -14.24 -2.62 8.85
CA ASP A 129 -15.16 -2.99 9.91
C ASP A 129 -15.18 -4.53 10.04
N PRO A 130 -14.72 -5.09 11.18
CA PRO A 130 -14.69 -6.53 11.38
C PRO A 130 -16.08 -7.19 11.40
N GLU A 131 -17.15 -6.40 11.59
CA GLU A 131 -18.55 -6.87 11.60
C GLU A 131 -19.24 -6.66 10.24
N ALA A 132 -18.61 -5.94 9.30
CA ALA A 132 -19.16 -5.76 7.96
C ALA A 132 -18.86 -6.95 7.06
N ASP A 133 -19.63 -7.05 5.98
CA ASP A 133 -19.43 -8.04 4.93
C ASP A 133 -18.06 -7.90 4.26
N ASP A 134 -17.52 -9.00 3.78
CA ASP A 134 -16.23 -9.02 3.09
C ASP A 134 -16.23 -8.12 1.85
N ALA A 135 -17.33 -8.02 1.09
CA ALA A 135 -17.46 -7.10 -0.03
C ALA A 135 -17.10 -5.65 0.37
N ALA A 136 -17.66 -5.17 1.50
CA ALA A 136 -17.38 -3.83 2.01
C ALA A 136 -15.91 -3.68 2.44
N ASN A 137 -15.33 -4.69 3.09
CA ASN A 137 -13.93 -4.65 3.53
C ASN A 137 -12.94 -4.76 2.37
N TYR A 138 -13.21 -5.59 1.36
CA TYR A 138 -12.36 -5.64 0.16
C TYR A 138 -12.47 -4.35 -0.67
N GLY A 139 -13.66 -3.75 -0.80
CA GLY A 139 -13.87 -2.46 -1.46
C GLY A 139 -13.28 -1.27 -0.69
N GLY A 140 -13.23 -1.34 0.64
CA GLY A 140 -12.67 -0.32 1.53
C GLY A 140 -11.17 -0.50 1.75
N ILE A 141 -10.80 -1.18 2.84
CA ILE A 141 -9.38 -1.37 3.19
C ILE A 141 -8.63 -2.23 2.17
N GLY A 142 -9.31 -3.16 1.50
CA GLY A 142 -8.69 -4.00 0.47
C GLY A 142 -8.15 -3.16 -0.69
N MET A 143 -8.91 -2.15 -1.15
CA MET A 143 -8.43 -1.21 -2.16
C MET A 143 -7.17 -0.48 -1.68
N VAL A 144 -7.13 0.01 -0.43
CA VAL A 144 -5.95 0.68 0.14
C VAL A 144 -4.75 -0.26 0.20
N ILE A 145 -4.94 -1.51 0.63
CA ILE A 145 -3.84 -2.49 0.68
C ILE A 145 -3.34 -2.81 -0.73
N GLY A 146 -4.26 -2.99 -1.68
CA GLY A 146 -3.92 -3.19 -3.09
C GLY A 146 -3.13 -2.01 -3.67
N HIS A 147 -3.49 -0.78 -3.30
CA HIS A 147 -2.78 0.45 -3.64
C HIS A 147 -1.32 0.43 -3.11
N GLU A 148 -1.13 0.13 -1.83
CA GLU A 148 0.21 0.07 -1.24
C GLU A 148 1.09 -1.03 -1.85
N ILE A 149 0.53 -2.21 -2.13
CA ILE A 149 1.25 -3.25 -2.88
C ILE A 149 1.58 -2.76 -4.29
N GLY A 150 0.65 -2.02 -4.92
CA GLY A 150 0.82 -1.40 -6.24
C GLY A 150 2.02 -0.46 -6.31
N HIS A 151 2.29 0.29 -5.25
CA HIS A 151 3.49 1.13 -5.15
C HIS A 151 4.81 0.35 -5.30
N GLY A 152 4.83 -0.94 -5.01
CA GLY A 152 5.97 -1.79 -5.31
C GLY A 152 6.28 -1.93 -6.79
N PHE A 153 5.30 -1.65 -7.65
CA PHE A 153 5.35 -1.84 -9.11
C PHE A 153 5.00 -0.56 -9.90
N ASP A 154 4.85 0.59 -9.23
CA ASP A 154 4.64 1.89 -9.87
C ASP A 154 5.92 2.43 -10.53
N ASP A 155 5.88 3.68 -11.02
CA ASP A 155 6.99 4.34 -11.71
C ASP A 155 8.24 4.51 -10.85
N LYS A 156 8.12 4.50 -9.52
CA LYS A 156 9.22 4.64 -8.55
C LYS A 156 9.58 3.32 -7.92
N GLY A 157 8.59 2.57 -7.44
CA GLY A 157 8.80 1.27 -6.82
C GLY A 157 9.40 0.25 -7.78
N ALA A 158 9.04 0.31 -9.06
CA ALA A 158 9.63 -0.53 -10.10
C ALA A 158 11.16 -0.40 -10.26
N LEU A 159 11.77 0.66 -9.72
CA LEU A 159 13.22 0.86 -9.72
C LEU A 159 13.95 0.05 -8.64
N TYR A 160 13.22 -0.49 -7.66
CA TYR A 160 13.77 -1.27 -6.55
C TYR A 160 13.47 -2.75 -6.75
N ASP A 161 14.46 -3.60 -6.49
CA ASP A 161 14.27 -5.05 -6.49
C ASP A 161 13.59 -5.55 -5.21
N GLY A 162 13.41 -6.88 -5.09
CA GLY A 162 12.76 -7.50 -3.94
C GLY A 162 13.54 -7.41 -2.63
N ASP A 163 14.81 -7.06 -2.68
CA ASP A 163 15.66 -6.86 -1.50
C ASP A 163 15.75 -5.38 -1.09
N GLY A 164 15.04 -4.50 -1.82
CA GLY A 164 15.00 -3.07 -1.58
C GLY A 164 16.19 -2.30 -2.14
N ALA A 165 17.01 -2.93 -2.97
CA ALA A 165 18.11 -2.26 -3.64
C ALA A 165 17.61 -1.53 -4.89
N LEU A 166 18.14 -0.32 -5.12
CA LEU A 166 17.92 0.42 -6.37
C LEU A 166 18.69 -0.29 -7.50
N ASN A 167 18.01 -1.21 -8.15
CA ASN A 167 18.58 -2.13 -9.11
C ASN A 167 17.62 -2.35 -10.28
N ASN A 168 18.11 -2.16 -11.52
CA ASN A 168 17.31 -2.44 -12.70
C ASN A 168 17.15 -3.95 -12.91
N TRP A 169 15.95 -4.45 -12.71
CA TRP A 169 15.57 -5.85 -12.90
C TRP A 169 14.69 -6.09 -14.14
N TRP A 170 14.39 -5.02 -14.88
CA TRP A 170 13.60 -5.06 -16.10
C TRP A 170 14.45 -5.42 -17.33
N THR A 171 13.86 -6.13 -18.29
CA THR A 171 14.39 -6.11 -19.65
C THR A 171 14.10 -4.75 -20.30
N GLU A 172 14.89 -4.36 -21.31
CA GLU A 172 14.65 -3.10 -22.03
C GLU A 172 13.28 -3.10 -22.73
N GLU A 173 12.86 -4.25 -23.26
CA GLU A 173 11.57 -4.42 -23.92
C GLU A 173 10.40 -4.23 -22.94
N ASP A 174 10.44 -4.90 -21.81
CA ASP A 174 9.39 -4.82 -20.79
C ASP A 174 9.31 -3.43 -20.18
N PHE A 175 10.45 -2.77 -19.96
CA PHE A 175 10.46 -1.41 -19.46
C PHE A 175 9.87 -0.40 -20.45
N ALA A 176 10.10 -0.62 -21.75
CA ALA A 176 9.49 0.19 -22.82
C ALA A 176 7.97 -0.01 -22.86
N GLU A 177 7.49 -1.25 -22.74
CA GLU A 177 6.05 -1.56 -22.69
C GLU A 177 5.39 -1.03 -21.40
N PHE A 178 6.07 -1.07 -20.26
CA PHE A 178 5.62 -0.42 -19.03
C PHE A 178 5.48 1.09 -19.24
N THR A 179 6.53 1.74 -19.78
CA THR A 179 6.55 3.19 -20.03
C THR A 179 5.43 3.62 -20.99
N LYS A 180 5.12 2.82 -21.99
CA LYS A 180 4.01 3.09 -22.91
C LYS A 180 2.66 3.09 -22.19
N ARG A 181 2.43 2.13 -21.30
CA ARG A 181 1.19 2.04 -20.50
C ARG A 181 1.06 3.19 -19.50
N THR A 182 2.13 3.50 -18.79
CA THR A 182 2.15 4.62 -17.83
C THR A 182 1.97 5.96 -18.55
N SER A 183 2.54 6.14 -19.74
CA SER A 183 2.32 7.33 -20.56
C SER A 183 0.87 7.50 -20.99
N ALA A 184 0.14 6.42 -21.29
CA ALA A 184 -1.28 6.48 -21.59
C ALA A 184 -2.10 6.93 -20.37
N LEU A 185 -1.75 6.45 -19.16
CA LEU A 185 -2.39 6.87 -17.92
C LEU A 185 -2.12 8.35 -17.62
N VAL A 186 -0.87 8.81 -17.80
CA VAL A 186 -0.50 10.23 -17.69
C VAL A 186 -1.36 11.10 -18.62
N GLN A 187 -1.50 10.71 -19.89
CA GLN A 187 -2.32 11.46 -20.86
C GLN A 187 -3.78 11.51 -20.44
N GLN A 188 -4.33 10.42 -19.93
CA GLN A 188 -5.70 10.36 -19.45
C GLN A 188 -5.91 11.35 -18.30
N TYR A 189 -5.03 11.35 -17.30
CA TYR A 189 -5.14 12.25 -16.15
C TYR A 189 -4.88 13.72 -16.51
N ASN A 190 -3.97 14.00 -17.44
CA ASN A 190 -3.74 15.35 -17.97
C ASN A 190 -5.00 15.94 -18.65
N ALA A 191 -5.94 15.12 -19.09
CA ALA A 191 -7.19 15.58 -19.66
C ALA A 191 -8.24 15.97 -18.60
N TYR A 192 -8.06 15.57 -17.35
CA TYR A 192 -9.02 15.86 -16.28
C TYR A 192 -8.81 17.25 -15.69
N THR A 193 -9.91 17.82 -15.23
CA THR A 193 -9.95 19.06 -14.44
C THR A 193 -10.66 18.76 -13.13
N PRO A 194 -10.11 19.18 -11.98
CA PRO A 194 -10.82 19.05 -10.71
C PRO A 194 -12.18 19.72 -10.74
N ALA A 195 -13.17 19.12 -10.09
CA ALA A 195 -14.52 19.65 -10.02
C ALA A 195 -14.51 21.11 -9.51
N ASN A 196 -15.35 21.95 -10.08
CA ASN A 196 -15.49 23.36 -9.75
C ASN A 196 -14.31 24.28 -10.11
N LEU A 197 -13.31 23.79 -10.89
CA LEU A 197 -12.25 24.63 -11.44
C LEU A 197 -12.44 24.89 -12.93
N ASP A 198 -11.89 26.02 -13.41
CA ASP A 198 -11.93 26.40 -14.81
C ASP A 198 -11.06 25.46 -15.67
N PRO A 199 -11.63 24.66 -16.58
CA PRO A 199 -10.89 23.70 -17.39
C PRO A 199 -9.92 24.32 -18.40
N GLN A 200 -9.98 25.65 -18.63
CA GLN A 200 -9.02 26.35 -19.46
C GLN A 200 -7.75 26.74 -18.69
N LYS A 201 -7.82 26.77 -17.35
CA LYS A 201 -6.73 27.21 -16.48
C LYS A 201 -6.12 26.11 -15.63
N PHE A 202 -6.90 25.10 -15.31
CA PHE A 202 -6.52 24.08 -14.34
C PHE A 202 -6.66 22.68 -14.95
N ARG A 203 -5.62 21.89 -14.83
CA ARG A 203 -5.58 20.48 -15.21
C ARG A 203 -4.87 19.66 -14.14
N VAL A 204 -5.21 18.39 -14.05
CA VAL A 204 -4.42 17.45 -13.27
C VAL A 204 -3.05 17.31 -13.94
N ASN A 205 -1.99 17.23 -13.14
CA ASN A 205 -0.67 16.89 -13.62
C ASN A 205 -0.47 15.37 -13.51
N GLY A 206 -0.77 14.64 -14.59
CA GLY A 206 -0.72 13.19 -14.59
C GLY A 206 0.66 12.60 -14.38
N GLU A 207 1.75 13.33 -14.73
CA GLU A 207 3.12 12.92 -14.42
C GLU A 207 3.41 12.99 -12.92
N LEU A 208 2.98 14.07 -12.27
CA LEU A 208 3.16 14.25 -10.83
C LEU A 208 2.39 13.20 -10.02
N THR A 209 1.20 12.83 -10.46
CA THR A 209 0.30 11.91 -9.75
C THR A 209 0.39 10.47 -10.24
N LEU A 210 1.35 10.14 -11.10
CA LEU A 210 1.40 8.83 -11.78
C LEU A 210 1.44 7.65 -10.82
N GLY A 211 2.30 7.69 -9.79
CA GLY A 211 2.42 6.62 -8.81
C GLY A 211 1.10 6.36 -8.09
N GLU A 212 0.44 7.43 -7.61
CA GLU A 212 -0.87 7.34 -6.94
C GLU A 212 -1.96 6.81 -7.89
N ASN A 213 -1.95 7.25 -9.15
CA ASN A 213 -2.91 6.78 -10.15
C ASN A 213 -2.72 5.30 -10.50
N ILE A 214 -1.48 4.80 -10.51
CA ILE A 214 -1.17 3.37 -10.67
C ILE A 214 -1.65 2.60 -9.44
N GLY A 215 -1.37 3.10 -8.24
CA GLY A 215 -1.82 2.53 -6.98
C GLY A 215 -3.34 2.38 -6.93
N ASP A 216 -4.08 3.44 -7.23
CA ASP A 216 -5.55 3.44 -7.23
C ASP A 216 -6.13 2.46 -8.26
N LEU A 217 -5.65 2.51 -9.51
CA LEU A 217 -6.14 1.64 -10.59
C LEU A 217 -5.87 0.16 -10.30
N SER A 218 -4.66 -0.16 -9.86
CA SER A 218 -4.28 -1.52 -9.50
C SER A 218 -4.98 -1.97 -8.22
N GLY A 219 -5.05 -1.10 -7.19
CA GLY A 219 -5.64 -1.39 -5.91
C GLY A 219 -7.09 -1.85 -6.01
N LEU A 220 -7.92 -1.08 -6.73
CA LEU A 220 -9.33 -1.45 -6.93
C LEU A 220 -9.48 -2.75 -7.74
N SER A 221 -8.71 -2.89 -8.83
CA SER A 221 -8.78 -4.08 -9.68
C SER A 221 -8.35 -5.35 -8.96
N ILE A 222 -7.33 -5.25 -8.12
CA ILE A 222 -6.81 -6.38 -7.33
C ILE A 222 -7.73 -6.68 -6.13
N ALA A 223 -8.32 -5.66 -5.50
CA ALA A 223 -9.27 -5.86 -4.42
C ALA A 223 -10.48 -6.70 -4.85
N LEU A 224 -11.03 -6.42 -6.05
CA LEU A 224 -12.11 -7.23 -6.60
C LEU A 224 -11.69 -8.69 -6.81
N ARG A 225 -10.51 -8.93 -7.41
CA ARG A 225 -9.98 -10.29 -7.59
C ARG A 225 -9.68 -11.01 -6.26
N ALA A 226 -9.23 -10.26 -5.26
CA ALA A 226 -9.00 -10.81 -3.92
C ALA A 226 -10.32 -11.18 -3.23
N TYR A 227 -11.37 -10.43 -3.47
CA TYR A 227 -12.71 -10.78 -3.02
C TYR A 227 -13.23 -12.06 -3.70
N GLU A 228 -13.00 -12.23 -5.01
CA GLU A 228 -13.32 -13.48 -5.71
C GLU A 228 -12.57 -14.69 -5.10
N ILE A 229 -11.31 -14.49 -4.66
CA ILE A 229 -10.56 -15.53 -3.95
C ILE A 229 -11.23 -15.85 -2.61
N ALA A 230 -11.63 -14.83 -1.84
CA ALA A 230 -12.31 -15.03 -0.57
C ALA A 230 -13.64 -15.78 -0.73
N LEU A 231 -14.44 -15.44 -1.74
CA LEU A 231 -15.67 -16.16 -2.07
C LEU A 231 -15.42 -17.64 -2.42
N ALA A 232 -14.39 -17.90 -3.23
CA ALA A 232 -14.02 -19.29 -3.59
C ALA A 232 -13.57 -20.11 -2.37
N GLU A 233 -12.90 -19.50 -1.38
CA GLU A 233 -12.57 -20.15 -0.10
C GLU A 233 -13.83 -20.55 0.70
N GLU A 234 -14.93 -19.84 0.51
CA GLU A 234 -16.24 -20.12 1.13
C GLU A 234 -17.12 -21.03 0.26
N GLY A 235 -16.61 -21.49 -0.88
CA GLY A 235 -17.34 -22.38 -1.80
C GLY A 235 -18.31 -21.64 -2.72
N ILE A 236 -18.13 -20.33 -2.93
CA ILE A 236 -18.90 -19.50 -3.86
C ILE A 236 -18.04 -19.29 -5.12
N ASP A 237 -18.49 -19.82 -6.25
CA ASP A 237 -17.67 -19.93 -7.46
C ASP A 237 -17.60 -18.63 -8.28
N SER A 238 -18.54 -17.70 -8.09
CA SER A 238 -18.60 -16.45 -8.86
C SER A 238 -19.19 -15.28 -8.07
N LEU A 239 -18.92 -14.05 -8.53
CA LEU A 239 -19.57 -12.84 -8.00
C LEU A 239 -21.10 -12.85 -8.18
N GLU A 240 -21.60 -13.58 -9.20
CA GLU A 240 -23.03 -13.68 -9.49
C GLU A 240 -23.76 -14.55 -8.46
N ASP A 241 -23.04 -15.54 -7.89
CA ASP A 241 -23.56 -16.47 -6.87
C ASP A 241 -23.41 -15.92 -5.44
N ALA A 242 -22.67 -14.81 -5.29
CA ALA A 242 -22.44 -14.19 -4.00
C ALA A 242 -23.72 -13.52 -3.44
N PRO A 243 -23.85 -13.41 -2.11
CA PRO A 243 -25.01 -12.78 -1.49
C PRO A 243 -25.24 -11.36 -1.98
N VAL A 244 -26.51 -11.02 -2.18
CA VAL A 244 -26.93 -9.63 -2.40
C VAL A 244 -27.00 -8.93 -1.04
N ILE A 245 -26.27 -7.82 -0.89
CA ILE A 245 -26.15 -7.06 0.36
C ILE A 245 -26.81 -5.69 0.14
N ASP A 246 -27.81 -5.36 0.94
CA ASP A 246 -28.57 -4.10 0.85
C ASP A 246 -29.11 -3.78 -0.56
N GLY A 247 -29.43 -4.80 -1.33
CA GLY A 247 -29.92 -4.69 -2.70
C GLY A 247 -28.83 -4.49 -3.76
N MET A 248 -27.58 -4.52 -3.38
CA MET A 248 -26.41 -4.47 -4.28
C MET A 248 -25.86 -5.87 -4.53
N THR A 249 -25.47 -6.15 -5.76
CA THR A 249 -24.74 -7.37 -6.10
C THR A 249 -23.29 -7.29 -5.61
N ALA A 250 -22.61 -8.42 -5.49
CA ALA A 250 -21.21 -8.48 -5.06
C ALA A 250 -20.24 -7.65 -5.95
N ALA A 251 -20.61 -7.42 -7.21
CA ALA A 251 -19.82 -6.59 -8.14
C ALA A 251 -20.10 -5.07 -8.00
N GLN A 252 -21.17 -4.68 -7.32
CA GLN A 252 -21.53 -3.28 -7.03
C GLN A 252 -20.92 -2.79 -5.72
#